data_c457fdc9b97a9a8864b59ffc18a5e06b
#
_entry.id   c457fdc9b97a9a8864b59ffc18a5e06b
#
_cell.length_a   1.000
_cell.length_b   1.000
_cell.length_c   1.000
_cell.angle_alpha   90.00
_cell.angle_beta   90.00
_cell.angle_gamma   90.00
#
_symmetry.space_group_name_H-M   'P 1'
#
loop_
_entity.id
_entity.type
_entity.pdbx_description
1 polymer ?
#
loop_
_entity_poly.entity_id
_entity_poly.type
_entity_poly.pdbx_seq_one_letter_code
_entity_poly.pdbx_strand_id
1 'polypeptide(L)'
;MSSTPRQVDRGVVVFGAGGQVGRAVVTEARRRGLAVTAAVRDPERHRDLAGEGVSLVRCDVTDPAAVAATAHGHTAAVSTVYTPDVPSTDFYGATADALVAGLGTARVRRLVHVGVATTLETAPGTAVHDDPAFPEAYRAFSLGHALALDRLRESDAALDWVVVTPPLDLDRAAPGTGRYRTGGPQVLGERIAQADLAVAVVDELTAPAHHREQIAVAE
;
A
#
# COMPACT_ATOMS: atom_id res chain seq x y z
N MET A 1 -27.48 26.29 -21.88
CA MET A 1 -26.18 26.26 -21.21
C MET A 1 -26.10 24.96 -20.44
N SER A 2 -25.54 23.92 -21.04
CA SER A 2 -25.38 22.60 -20.41
C SER A 2 -24.19 22.66 -19.46
N SER A 3 -24.46 22.60 -18.16
CA SER A 3 -23.43 22.40 -17.15
C SER A 3 -23.01 20.94 -17.24
N THR A 4 -21.85 20.71 -17.83
CA THR A 4 -21.16 19.42 -17.73
C THR A 4 -20.95 19.14 -16.24
N PRO A 5 -21.34 17.97 -15.70
CA PRO A 5 -21.05 17.62 -14.33
C PRO A 5 -19.54 17.67 -14.15
N ARG A 6 -19.07 18.45 -13.18
CA ARG A 6 -17.65 18.45 -12.77
C ARG A 6 -17.31 17.00 -12.45
N GLN A 7 -16.52 16.36 -13.30
CA GLN A 7 -15.96 15.06 -13.04
C GLN A 7 -15.16 15.22 -11.75
N VAL A 8 -15.67 14.64 -10.66
CA VAL A 8 -14.93 14.59 -9.39
C VAL A 8 -13.66 13.80 -9.73
N ASP A 9 -12.53 14.48 -9.80
CA ASP A 9 -11.24 13.85 -10.03
C ASP A 9 -11.08 12.76 -8.98
N ARG A 10 -11.25 11.51 -9.40
CA ARG A 10 -11.01 10.33 -8.57
C ARG A 10 -9.50 10.12 -8.48
N GLY A 11 -8.80 11.10 -7.92
CA GLY A 11 -7.37 11.04 -7.72
C GLY A 11 -7.03 10.07 -6.59
N VAL A 12 -5.96 9.32 -6.79
CA VAL A 12 -5.37 8.45 -5.76
C VAL A 12 -3.95 8.91 -5.47
N VAL A 13 -3.53 8.82 -4.21
CA VAL A 13 -2.14 9.06 -3.83
C VAL A 13 -1.44 7.73 -3.57
N VAL A 14 -0.23 7.56 -4.11
CA VAL A 14 0.62 6.39 -3.90
C VAL A 14 1.88 6.81 -3.16
N PHE A 15 1.95 6.52 -1.88
CA PHE A 15 3.14 6.67 -1.06
C PHE A 15 4.11 5.50 -1.33
N GLY A 16 5.38 5.81 -1.56
CA GLY A 16 6.35 4.82 -2.00
C GLY A 16 6.30 4.51 -3.50
N ALA A 17 5.74 5.42 -4.30
CA ALA A 17 5.57 5.26 -5.75
C ALA A 17 6.87 4.96 -6.51
N GLY A 18 8.03 5.37 -5.99
CA GLY A 18 9.34 5.13 -6.60
C GLY A 18 9.83 3.69 -6.46
N GLY A 19 9.28 2.91 -5.52
CA GLY A 19 9.60 1.49 -5.31
C GLY A 19 9.02 0.60 -6.41
N GLN A 20 9.43 -0.66 -6.43
CA GLN A 20 9.02 -1.61 -7.48
C GLN A 20 7.49 -1.84 -7.48
N VAL A 21 6.92 -2.16 -6.32
CA VAL A 21 5.46 -2.34 -6.18
C VAL A 21 4.72 -1.03 -6.42
N GLY A 22 5.24 0.09 -5.90
CA GLY A 22 4.64 1.41 -6.11
C GLY A 22 4.54 1.78 -7.60
N ARG A 23 5.59 1.52 -8.38
CA ARG A 23 5.59 1.74 -9.84
C ARG A 23 4.53 0.88 -10.55
N ALA A 24 4.40 -0.39 -10.16
CA ALA A 24 3.39 -1.27 -10.73
C ALA A 24 1.97 -0.77 -10.41
N VAL A 25 1.74 -0.30 -9.17
CA VAL A 25 0.45 0.30 -8.76
C VAL A 25 0.16 1.58 -9.54
N VAL A 26 1.14 2.49 -9.71
CA VAL A 26 0.98 3.70 -10.53
C VAL A 26 0.60 3.33 -11.96
N THR A 27 1.29 2.35 -12.56
CA THR A 27 1.02 1.87 -13.92
C THR A 27 -0.41 1.33 -14.05
N GLU A 28 -0.84 0.48 -13.13
CA GLU A 28 -2.17 -0.11 -13.15
C GLU A 28 -3.27 0.94 -12.90
N ALA A 29 -3.08 1.84 -11.94
CA ALA A 29 -4.02 2.94 -11.68
C ALA A 29 -4.20 3.83 -12.91
N ARG A 30 -3.11 4.15 -13.61
CA ARG A 30 -3.15 4.91 -14.87
C ARG A 30 -3.87 4.15 -15.98
N ARG A 31 -3.60 2.84 -16.11
CA ARG A 31 -4.28 1.98 -17.09
C ARG A 31 -5.80 2.02 -16.91
N ARG A 32 -6.27 2.21 -15.67
CA ARG A 32 -7.70 2.37 -15.33
C ARG A 32 -8.21 3.81 -15.42
N GLY A 33 -7.39 4.74 -15.86
CA GLY A 33 -7.79 6.14 -16.05
C GLY A 33 -7.84 6.97 -14.76
N LEU A 34 -7.25 6.49 -13.66
CA LEU A 34 -7.16 7.26 -12.43
C LEU A 34 -6.09 8.37 -12.56
N ALA A 35 -6.37 9.55 -12.01
CA ALA A 35 -5.33 10.53 -11.75
C ALA A 35 -4.49 10.07 -10.55
N VAL A 36 -3.15 10.09 -10.67
CA VAL A 36 -2.25 9.59 -9.64
C VAL A 36 -1.32 10.68 -9.14
N THR A 37 -1.25 10.83 -7.82
CA THR A 37 -0.15 11.56 -7.16
C THR A 37 0.87 10.55 -6.68
N ALA A 38 2.02 10.52 -7.35
CA ALA A 38 3.15 9.66 -7.02
C ALA A 38 4.01 10.34 -5.95
N ALA A 39 3.86 9.94 -4.69
CA ALA A 39 4.56 10.50 -3.54
C ALA A 39 5.86 9.75 -3.28
N VAL A 40 6.99 10.46 -3.30
CA VAL A 40 8.34 9.92 -3.11
C VAL A 40 9.18 10.86 -2.23
N ARG A 41 10.23 10.33 -1.58
CA ARG A 41 11.15 11.15 -0.78
C ARG A 41 12.00 12.10 -1.64
N ASP A 42 12.43 11.61 -2.80
CA ASP A 42 13.28 12.36 -3.73
C ASP A 42 12.71 12.30 -5.15
N PRO A 43 11.95 13.34 -5.58
CA PRO A 43 11.39 13.39 -6.93
C PRO A 43 12.43 13.38 -8.04
N GLU A 44 13.61 13.92 -7.79
CA GLU A 44 14.67 14.00 -8.81
C GLU A 44 15.13 12.62 -9.30
N ARG A 45 15.13 11.62 -8.38
CA ARG A 45 15.47 10.23 -8.69
C ARG A 45 14.37 9.46 -9.42
N HIS A 46 13.17 10.03 -9.50
CA HIS A 46 11.98 9.36 -10.00
C HIS A 46 11.24 10.18 -11.06
N ARG A 47 11.95 11.08 -11.74
CA ARG A 47 11.38 11.96 -12.80
C ARG A 47 10.68 11.17 -13.91
N ASP A 48 11.10 9.93 -14.14
CA ASP A 48 10.52 9.00 -15.09
C ASP A 48 9.08 8.56 -14.74
N LEU A 49 8.65 8.76 -13.47
CA LEU A 49 7.25 8.53 -13.08
C LEU A 49 6.31 9.66 -13.52
N ALA A 50 6.84 10.86 -13.72
CA ALA A 50 6.02 11.99 -14.11
C ALA A 50 5.54 11.83 -15.57
N GLY A 51 4.26 12.09 -15.80
CA GLY A 51 3.69 11.97 -17.14
C GLY A 51 2.20 12.27 -17.16
N GLU A 52 1.55 11.98 -18.25
CA GLU A 52 0.12 12.22 -18.39
C GLU A 52 -0.66 11.52 -17.27
N GLY A 53 -1.37 12.32 -16.46
CA GLY A 53 -2.17 11.88 -15.32
C GLY A 53 -1.38 11.36 -14.13
N VAL A 54 -0.06 11.60 -14.07
CA VAL A 54 0.78 11.34 -12.90
C VAL A 54 1.47 12.62 -12.46
N SER A 55 1.16 13.09 -11.25
CA SER A 55 1.84 14.20 -10.59
C SER A 55 2.87 13.62 -9.62
N LEU A 56 4.14 13.97 -9.79
CA LEU A 56 5.22 13.53 -8.91
C LEU A 56 5.44 14.57 -7.82
N VAL A 57 5.39 14.16 -6.54
CA VAL A 57 5.52 15.07 -5.40
C VAL A 57 6.51 14.54 -4.36
N ARG A 58 7.16 15.48 -3.66
CA ARG A 58 7.97 15.14 -2.48
C ARG A 58 7.07 14.93 -1.28
N CYS A 59 7.26 13.80 -0.59
CA CYS A 59 6.58 13.52 0.67
C CYS A 59 7.48 12.66 1.55
N ASP A 60 7.64 13.08 2.79
CA ASP A 60 8.09 12.22 3.87
C ASP A 60 6.85 11.55 4.47
N VAL A 61 6.74 10.25 4.28
CA VAL A 61 5.57 9.48 4.73
C VAL A 61 5.53 9.28 6.25
N THR A 62 6.59 9.62 6.95
CA THR A 62 6.64 9.59 8.43
C THR A 62 6.21 10.92 9.07
N ASP A 63 5.96 11.95 8.24
CA ASP A 63 5.44 13.25 8.69
C ASP A 63 3.93 13.34 8.40
N PRO A 64 3.06 13.36 9.43
CA PRO A 64 1.61 13.43 9.25
C PRO A 64 1.15 14.71 8.54
N ALA A 65 1.87 15.82 8.68
CA ALA A 65 1.54 17.06 7.98
C ALA A 65 1.85 16.96 6.47
N ALA A 66 2.99 16.34 6.11
CA ALA A 66 3.33 16.05 4.72
C ALA A 66 2.35 15.06 4.09
N VAL A 67 1.94 14.01 4.82
CA VAL A 67 0.91 13.07 4.36
C VAL A 67 -0.41 13.79 4.12
N ALA A 68 -0.87 14.63 5.07
CA ALA A 68 -2.11 15.37 4.94
C ALA A 68 -2.11 16.32 3.73
N ALA A 69 -1.03 17.07 3.54
CA ALA A 69 -0.88 17.99 2.43
C ALA A 69 -0.89 17.24 1.07
N THR A 70 -0.18 16.11 1.01
CA THR A 70 -0.07 15.29 -0.21
C THR A 70 -1.39 14.60 -0.55
N ALA A 71 -2.12 14.12 0.46
CA ALA A 71 -3.39 13.41 0.27
C ALA A 71 -4.59 14.34 0.06
N HIS A 72 -4.45 15.64 0.27
CA HIS A 72 -5.56 16.59 0.16
C HIS A 72 -6.24 16.52 -1.20
N GLY A 73 -7.57 16.37 -1.22
CA GLY A 73 -8.38 16.29 -2.44
C GLY A 73 -8.41 14.91 -3.12
N HIS A 74 -7.70 13.92 -2.58
CA HIS A 74 -7.74 12.55 -3.10
C HIS A 74 -8.90 11.74 -2.46
N THR A 75 -9.31 10.69 -3.16
CA THR A 75 -10.38 9.80 -2.68
C THR A 75 -9.84 8.59 -1.92
N ALA A 76 -8.63 8.16 -2.25
CA ALA A 76 -7.99 6.99 -1.65
C ALA A 76 -6.45 7.12 -1.66
N ALA A 77 -5.82 6.34 -0.81
CA ALA A 77 -4.37 6.27 -0.66
C ALA A 77 -3.86 4.82 -0.76
N VAL A 78 -2.66 4.68 -1.32
CA VAL A 78 -1.89 3.43 -1.28
C VAL A 78 -0.59 3.68 -0.55
N SER A 79 -0.16 2.71 0.26
CA SER A 79 1.16 2.69 0.88
C SER A 79 1.93 1.44 0.45
N THR A 80 3.06 1.67 -0.24
CA THR A 80 4.01 0.63 -0.69
C THR A 80 5.42 0.97 -0.23
N VAL A 81 5.53 1.60 0.90
CA VAL A 81 6.78 2.21 1.38
C VAL A 81 7.77 1.18 1.89
N TYR A 82 9.04 1.47 1.68
CA TYR A 82 10.18 0.72 2.18
C TYR A 82 11.40 1.62 2.32
N THR A 83 12.19 1.40 3.35
CA THR A 83 13.54 1.97 3.47
C THR A 83 14.47 1.02 4.22
N PRO A 84 15.72 0.85 3.76
CA PRO A 84 16.76 0.17 4.51
C PRO A 84 17.54 1.10 5.47
N ASP A 85 17.27 2.42 5.43
CA ASP A 85 18.12 3.46 6.03
C ASP A 85 17.90 3.63 7.53
N VAL A 86 16.78 3.12 8.07
CA VAL A 86 16.41 3.20 9.48
C VAL A 86 15.86 1.86 9.98
N PRO A 87 15.86 1.59 11.31
CA PRO A 87 15.27 0.39 11.86
C PRO A 87 13.81 0.23 11.41
N SER A 88 13.43 -0.98 11.00
CA SER A 88 12.13 -1.25 10.41
C SER A 88 10.97 -0.93 11.35
N THR A 89 11.08 -1.25 12.64
CA THR A 89 10.05 -0.95 13.64
C THR A 89 9.80 0.56 13.76
N ASP A 90 10.87 1.36 13.79
CA ASP A 90 10.77 2.82 13.88
C ASP A 90 10.12 3.39 12.62
N PHE A 91 10.56 2.94 11.44
CA PHE A 91 10.04 3.41 10.18
C PHE A 91 8.57 3.05 9.96
N TYR A 92 8.21 1.77 10.12
CA TYR A 92 6.85 1.32 9.83
C TYR A 92 5.85 1.79 10.89
N GLY A 93 6.27 1.87 12.17
CA GLY A 93 5.45 2.47 13.22
C GLY A 93 5.14 3.94 12.95
N ALA A 94 6.19 4.75 12.72
CA ALA A 94 6.01 6.18 12.39
C ALA A 94 5.20 6.39 11.11
N THR A 95 5.41 5.54 10.09
CA THR A 95 4.63 5.60 8.84
C THR A 95 3.15 5.33 9.07
N ALA A 96 2.81 4.28 9.83
CA ALA A 96 1.41 3.94 10.11
C ALA A 96 0.72 5.07 10.90
N ASP A 97 1.37 5.59 11.93
CA ASP A 97 0.87 6.71 12.73
C ASP A 97 0.66 7.96 11.86
N ALA A 98 1.62 8.29 11.00
CA ALA A 98 1.52 9.44 10.10
C ALA A 98 0.43 9.28 9.03
N LEU A 99 0.28 8.07 8.47
CA LEU A 99 -0.79 7.76 7.52
C LEU A 99 -2.16 7.89 8.17
N VAL A 100 -2.36 7.31 9.36
CA VAL A 100 -3.64 7.42 10.09
C VAL A 100 -3.99 8.88 10.38
N ALA A 101 -3.07 9.64 10.96
CA ALA A 101 -3.30 11.04 11.31
C ALA A 101 -3.46 11.95 10.07
N GLY A 102 -2.55 11.79 9.08
CA GLY A 102 -2.52 12.64 7.90
C GLY A 102 -3.71 12.39 6.97
N LEU A 103 -4.09 11.13 6.73
CA LEU A 103 -5.27 10.80 5.93
C LEU A 103 -6.55 11.26 6.62
N GLY A 104 -6.65 11.14 7.95
CA GLY A 104 -7.75 11.68 8.74
C GLY A 104 -7.89 13.19 8.56
N THR A 105 -6.79 13.94 8.64
CA THR A 105 -6.76 15.39 8.41
C THR A 105 -7.15 15.75 6.96
N ALA A 106 -6.68 15.00 5.97
CA ALA A 106 -7.01 15.18 4.57
C ALA A 106 -8.43 14.71 4.21
N ARG A 107 -9.14 14.02 5.13
CA ARG A 107 -10.44 13.39 4.93
C ARG A 107 -10.43 12.31 3.85
N VAL A 108 -9.30 11.66 3.66
CA VAL A 108 -9.17 10.47 2.82
C VAL A 108 -9.49 9.25 3.68
N ARG A 109 -10.55 8.52 3.31
CA ARG A 109 -11.08 7.45 4.15
C ARG A 109 -10.64 6.05 3.74
N ARG A 110 -10.10 5.88 2.55
CA ARG A 110 -9.65 4.58 2.05
C ARG A 110 -8.14 4.52 1.99
N LEU A 111 -7.55 3.49 2.65
CA LEU A 111 -6.13 3.17 2.58
C LEU A 111 -5.96 1.70 2.17
N VAL A 112 -5.18 1.47 1.13
CA VAL A 112 -4.65 0.14 0.79
C VAL A 112 -3.16 0.11 1.14
N HIS A 113 -2.79 -0.68 2.13
CA HIS A 113 -1.39 -0.86 2.53
C HIS A 113 -0.88 -2.19 2.02
N VAL A 114 0.30 -2.22 1.42
CA VAL A 114 0.93 -3.47 0.98
C VAL A 114 1.75 -4.05 2.12
N GLY A 115 1.34 -5.23 2.57
CA GLY A 115 2.00 -5.99 3.62
C GLY A 115 3.11 -6.91 3.12
N VAL A 116 3.59 -7.79 4.00
CA VAL A 116 4.60 -8.81 3.69
C VAL A 116 4.13 -10.18 4.17
N ALA A 117 4.47 -11.22 3.42
CA ALA A 117 4.08 -12.61 3.69
C ALA A 117 4.37 -13.07 5.12
N THR A 118 5.42 -12.54 5.73
CA THR A 118 5.86 -12.94 7.07
C THR A 118 4.92 -12.50 8.20
N THR A 119 3.95 -11.62 7.91
CA THR A 119 2.87 -11.24 8.84
C THR A 119 1.60 -12.05 8.63
N LEU A 120 1.54 -12.93 7.62
CA LEU A 120 0.42 -13.86 7.45
C LEU A 120 0.49 -14.98 8.50
N GLU A 121 -0.67 -15.53 8.81
CA GLU A 121 -0.82 -16.58 9.80
C GLU A 121 -0.56 -17.97 9.22
N THR A 122 0.22 -18.79 9.93
CA THR A 122 0.38 -20.23 9.70
C THR A 122 -0.68 -21.03 10.44
N ALA A 123 -1.16 -20.48 11.57
CA ALA A 123 -2.28 -20.96 12.36
C ALA A 123 -2.96 -19.74 13.00
N PRO A 124 -4.22 -19.82 13.46
CA PRO A 124 -4.91 -18.68 14.07
C PRO A 124 -4.08 -18.01 15.17
N GLY A 125 -3.76 -16.73 14.98
CA GLY A 125 -2.96 -15.92 15.90
C GLY A 125 -1.46 -16.20 15.90
N THR A 126 -0.93 -17.00 14.97
CA THR A 126 0.50 -17.31 14.84
C THR A 126 0.99 -16.90 13.47
N ALA A 127 1.77 -15.85 13.41
CA ALA A 127 2.33 -15.35 12.15
C ALA A 127 3.54 -16.20 11.69
N VAL A 128 3.87 -16.13 10.40
CA VAL A 128 5.06 -16.78 9.84
C VAL A 128 6.33 -16.40 10.60
N HIS A 129 6.47 -15.13 11.00
CA HIS A 129 7.66 -14.65 11.72
C HIS A 129 7.70 -15.08 13.20
N ASP A 130 6.65 -15.67 13.75
CA ASP A 130 6.63 -16.22 15.12
C ASP A 130 7.32 -17.59 15.22
N ASP A 131 7.56 -18.26 14.09
CA ASP A 131 8.26 -19.54 14.08
C ASP A 131 9.65 -19.36 14.74
N PRO A 132 9.99 -20.20 15.75
CA PRO A 132 11.33 -20.19 16.35
C PRO A 132 12.46 -20.41 15.36
N ALA A 133 12.20 -21.09 14.24
CA ALA A 133 13.16 -21.32 13.16
C ALA A 133 13.21 -20.16 12.14
N PHE A 134 12.38 -19.11 12.32
CA PHE A 134 12.36 -17.98 11.39
C PHE A 134 13.72 -17.25 11.38
N PRO A 135 14.31 -16.99 10.18
CA PRO A 135 15.65 -16.40 10.11
C PRO A 135 15.72 -15.02 10.76
N GLU A 136 16.64 -14.87 11.71
CA GLU A 136 16.83 -13.63 12.49
C GLU A 136 17.07 -12.40 11.61
N ALA A 137 17.77 -12.57 10.48
CA ALA A 137 18.05 -11.49 9.53
C ALA A 137 16.80 -10.78 8.99
N TYR A 138 15.64 -11.45 8.97
CA TYR A 138 14.38 -10.90 8.48
C TYR A 138 13.41 -10.51 9.60
N ARG A 139 13.72 -10.87 10.86
CA ARG A 139 12.80 -10.68 12.00
C ARG A 139 12.44 -9.23 12.22
N ALA A 140 13.45 -8.34 12.26
CA ALA A 140 13.23 -6.90 12.47
C ALA A 140 12.34 -6.29 11.38
N PHE A 141 12.51 -6.71 10.12
CA PHE A 141 11.68 -6.28 9.00
C PHE A 141 10.22 -6.74 9.17
N SER A 142 10.03 -7.99 9.54
CA SER A 142 8.71 -8.58 9.77
C SER A 142 7.99 -7.91 10.93
N LEU A 143 8.68 -7.68 12.04
CA LEU A 143 8.13 -6.99 13.23
C LEU A 143 7.74 -5.55 12.93
N GLY A 144 8.48 -4.85 12.06
CA GLY A 144 8.10 -3.52 11.61
C GLY A 144 6.75 -3.51 10.88
N HIS A 145 6.55 -4.46 9.96
CA HIS A 145 5.26 -4.61 9.27
C HIS A 145 4.14 -5.06 10.20
N ALA A 146 4.41 -5.95 11.17
CA ALA A 146 3.45 -6.35 12.18
C ALA A 146 3.00 -5.14 13.03
N LEU A 147 3.95 -4.29 13.45
CA LEU A 147 3.64 -3.06 14.18
C LEU A 147 2.76 -2.11 13.36
N ALA A 148 3.04 -1.93 12.06
CA ALA A 148 2.18 -1.13 11.19
C ALA A 148 0.75 -1.68 11.11
N LEU A 149 0.60 -3.00 11.00
CA LEU A 149 -0.71 -3.65 10.99
C LEU A 149 -1.45 -3.42 12.32
N ASP A 150 -0.77 -3.50 13.46
CA ASP A 150 -1.38 -3.24 14.77
C ASP A 150 -1.82 -1.78 14.90
N ARG A 151 -1.01 -0.81 14.46
CA ARG A 151 -1.41 0.61 14.41
C ARG A 151 -2.65 0.85 13.56
N LEU A 152 -2.78 0.14 12.42
CA LEU A 152 -3.99 0.21 11.61
C LEU A 152 -5.20 -0.39 12.33
N ARG A 153 -5.04 -1.52 13.04
CA ARG A 153 -6.11 -2.14 13.85
C ARG A 153 -6.59 -1.23 14.96
N GLU A 154 -5.68 -0.50 15.60
CA GLU A 154 -5.95 0.45 16.68
C GLU A 154 -6.52 1.79 16.15
N SER A 155 -6.47 2.06 14.85
CA SER A 155 -6.93 3.32 14.26
C SER A 155 -8.43 3.54 14.39
N ASP A 156 -8.87 4.81 14.32
CA ASP A 156 -10.28 5.18 14.32
C ASP A 156 -11.04 4.48 13.18
N ALA A 157 -12.30 4.12 13.45
CA ALA A 157 -13.19 3.50 12.48
C ALA A 157 -13.49 4.38 11.24
N ALA A 158 -13.15 5.68 11.28
CA ALA A 158 -13.28 6.57 10.14
C ALA A 158 -12.32 6.23 8.99
N LEU A 159 -11.17 5.57 9.28
CA LEU A 159 -10.24 5.09 8.26
C LEU A 159 -10.61 3.65 7.88
N ASP A 160 -11.08 3.47 6.67
CA ASP A 160 -11.29 2.16 6.05
C ASP A 160 -9.99 1.70 5.39
N TRP A 161 -9.33 0.71 5.97
CA TRP A 161 -8.05 0.21 5.50
C TRP A 161 -8.13 -1.27 5.13
N VAL A 162 -7.26 -1.68 4.23
CA VAL A 162 -6.96 -3.08 3.95
C VAL A 162 -5.46 -3.25 3.81
N VAL A 163 -4.91 -4.33 4.38
CA VAL A 163 -3.53 -4.73 4.14
C VAL A 163 -3.53 -5.87 3.14
N VAL A 164 -3.11 -5.57 1.91
CA VAL A 164 -2.97 -6.56 0.83
C VAL A 164 -1.59 -7.19 0.91
N THR A 165 -1.55 -8.48 1.22
CA THR A 165 -0.31 -9.19 1.54
C THR A 165 0.02 -10.22 0.45
N PRO A 166 1.11 -10.03 -0.32
CA PRO A 166 1.56 -11.03 -1.30
C PRO A 166 2.25 -12.21 -0.62
N PRO A 167 2.40 -13.36 -1.30
CA PRO A 167 3.26 -14.45 -0.87
C PRO A 167 4.74 -14.06 -0.90
N LEU A 168 5.63 -14.95 -0.43
CA LEU A 168 7.07 -14.72 -0.41
C LEU A 168 7.65 -14.56 -1.82
N ASP A 169 7.17 -15.36 -2.78
CA ASP A 169 7.61 -15.25 -4.19
C ASP A 169 6.77 -14.19 -4.92
N LEU A 170 7.23 -12.95 -4.86
CA LEU A 170 6.71 -11.86 -5.68
C LEU A 170 7.49 -11.79 -7.00
N ASP A 171 6.97 -12.41 -8.05
CA ASP A 171 7.62 -12.46 -9.35
C ASP A 171 7.52 -11.11 -10.08
N ARG A 172 8.69 -10.49 -10.25
CA ARG A 172 8.82 -9.19 -10.91
C ARG A 172 8.93 -9.27 -12.43
N ALA A 173 9.29 -10.45 -12.92
CA ALA A 173 9.51 -10.68 -14.36
C ALA A 173 8.31 -11.32 -15.06
N ALA A 174 7.43 -11.97 -14.30
CA ALA A 174 6.24 -12.59 -14.86
C ALA A 174 5.29 -11.54 -15.43
N PRO A 175 4.77 -11.75 -16.64
CA PRO A 175 3.68 -10.94 -17.16
C PRO A 175 2.45 -11.16 -16.26
N GLY A 176 1.73 -10.07 -15.93
CA GLY A 176 0.46 -10.18 -15.22
C GLY A 176 -0.60 -10.88 -16.06
N THR A 177 -1.41 -11.67 -15.40
CA THR A 177 -2.56 -12.37 -16.01
C THR A 177 -3.87 -11.61 -15.83
N GLY A 178 -3.88 -10.60 -14.95
CA GLY A 178 -5.06 -9.88 -14.50
C GLY A 178 -5.93 -10.71 -13.55
N ARG A 179 -5.41 -11.81 -13.01
CA ARG A 179 -6.13 -12.75 -12.13
C ARG A 179 -5.34 -13.00 -10.86
N TYR A 180 -6.05 -13.08 -9.76
CA TYR A 180 -5.50 -13.44 -8.45
C TYR A 180 -6.61 -14.05 -7.59
N ARG A 181 -6.23 -14.72 -6.52
CA ARG A 181 -7.12 -15.20 -5.45
C ARG A 181 -6.93 -14.33 -4.23
N THR A 182 -7.98 -14.17 -3.45
CA THR A 182 -7.92 -13.56 -2.11
C THR A 182 -8.26 -14.58 -1.05
N GLY A 183 -7.67 -14.42 0.13
CA GLY A 183 -7.99 -15.16 1.34
C GLY A 183 -7.97 -14.24 2.55
N GLY A 184 -8.24 -14.78 3.74
CA GLY A 184 -8.09 -14.09 5.01
C GLY A 184 -6.62 -13.83 5.36
N PRO A 185 -6.30 -13.65 6.65
CA PRO A 185 -4.92 -13.39 7.09
C PRO A 185 -3.99 -14.62 7.01
N GLN A 186 -4.49 -15.79 6.61
CA GLN A 186 -3.68 -17.00 6.49
C GLN A 186 -2.86 -17.03 5.21
N VAL A 187 -1.73 -17.73 5.23
CA VAL A 187 -0.90 -17.96 4.04
C VAL A 187 -1.72 -18.55 2.91
N LEU A 188 -1.70 -17.94 1.74
CA LEU A 188 -2.51 -18.30 0.57
C LEU A 188 -1.68 -18.54 -0.68
N GLY A 189 -1.07 -19.68 -0.83
CA GLY A 189 -0.27 -19.97 -2.03
C GLY A 189 1.17 -19.45 -1.92
N GLU A 190 1.95 -19.69 -2.96
CA GLU A 190 3.40 -19.54 -2.93
C GLU A 190 3.90 -18.33 -3.72
N ARG A 191 3.16 -17.92 -4.76
CA ARG A 191 3.62 -16.96 -5.75
C ARG A 191 2.51 -15.99 -6.21
N ILE A 192 2.91 -14.80 -6.64
CA ILE A 192 2.10 -13.87 -7.43
C ILE A 192 2.99 -13.01 -8.35
N ALA A 193 2.53 -12.72 -9.57
CA ALA A 193 3.17 -11.72 -10.40
C ALA A 193 3.00 -10.32 -9.78
N GLN A 194 4.05 -9.49 -9.81
CA GLN A 194 3.98 -8.12 -9.29
C GLN A 194 2.88 -7.30 -9.97
N ALA A 195 2.63 -7.54 -11.25
CA ALA A 195 1.57 -6.89 -11.99
C ALA A 195 0.17 -7.29 -11.46
N ASP A 196 -0.03 -8.55 -11.08
CA ASP A 196 -1.29 -9.04 -10.54
C ASP A 196 -1.50 -8.57 -9.08
N LEU A 197 -0.43 -8.43 -8.29
CA LEU A 197 -0.50 -7.73 -7.01
C LEU A 197 -0.98 -6.28 -7.20
N ALA A 198 -0.47 -5.56 -8.20
CA ALA A 198 -0.92 -4.20 -8.48
C ALA A 198 -2.39 -4.15 -8.90
N VAL A 199 -2.89 -5.16 -9.64
CA VAL A 199 -4.32 -5.31 -9.95
C VAL A 199 -5.12 -5.44 -8.67
N ALA A 200 -4.73 -6.33 -7.74
CA ALA A 200 -5.41 -6.52 -6.46
C ALA A 200 -5.46 -5.22 -5.62
N VAL A 201 -4.34 -4.50 -5.54
CA VAL A 201 -4.27 -3.21 -4.85
C VAL A 201 -5.22 -2.18 -5.46
N VAL A 202 -5.28 -2.07 -6.80
CA VAL A 202 -6.13 -1.08 -7.45
C VAL A 202 -7.61 -1.51 -7.45
N ASP A 203 -7.92 -2.80 -7.43
CA ASP A 203 -9.28 -3.29 -7.21
C ASP A 203 -9.81 -2.82 -5.85
N GLU A 204 -9.02 -2.99 -4.78
CA GLU A 204 -9.38 -2.54 -3.44
C GLU A 204 -9.48 -1.00 -3.29
N LEU A 205 -8.87 -0.23 -4.20
CA LEU A 205 -9.07 1.22 -4.27
C LEU A 205 -10.38 1.61 -4.95
N THR A 206 -10.76 0.91 -6.01
CA THR A 206 -11.84 1.31 -6.91
C THR A 206 -13.16 0.60 -6.64
N ALA A 207 -13.08 -0.61 -6.11
CA ALA A 207 -14.22 -1.46 -5.75
C ALA A 207 -13.91 -2.24 -4.46
N PRO A 208 -13.81 -1.56 -3.30
CA PRO A 208 -13.43 -2.17 -2.03
C PRO A 208 -14.31 -3.38 -1.70
N ALA A 209 -13.69 -4.52 -1.44
CA ALA A 209 -14.35 -5.76 -1.02
C ALA A 209 -13.98 -6.14 0.43
N HIS A 210 -12.86 -5.61 0.94
CA HIS A 210 -12.33 -5.93 2.25
C HIS A 210 -12.14 -4.65 3.07
N HIS A 211 -12.52 -4.70 4.36
CA HIS A 211 -12.62 -3.52 5.22
C HIS A 211 -12.00 -3.78 6.58
N ARG A 212 -10.98 -2.99 6.94
CA ARG A 212 -10.28 -3.02 8.23
C ARG A 212 -9.72 -4.41 8.56
N GLU A 213 -9.13 -5.05 7.57
CA GLU A 213 -8.58 -6.40 7.67
C GLU A 213 -7.30 -6.59 6.87
N GLN A 214 -6.56 -7.62 7.19
CA GLN A 214 -5.45 -8.13 6.38
C GLN A 214 -5.97 -9.28 5.52
N ILE A 215 -5.61 -9.22 4.24
CA ILE A 215 -5.89 -10.28 3.27
C ILE A 215 -4.60 -10.79 2.63
N ALA A 216 -4.57 -12.08 2.36
CA ALA A 216 -3.56 -12.66 1.49
C ALA A 216 -4.03 -12.64 0.03
N VAL A 217 -3.10 -12.45 -0.90
CA VAL A 217 -3.36 -12.54 -2.34
C VAL A 217 -2.34 -13.48 -2.98
N ALA A 218 -2.76 -14.30 -3.94
CA ALA A 218 -1.89 -15.24 -4.67
C ALA A 218 -2.44 -15.53 -6.07
N GLU A 219 -1.64 -16.19 -6.92
CA GLU A 219 -2.09 -16.76 -8.20
C GLU A 219 -3.18 -17.83 -8.01
#